data_9db9dbbb76ff5e73f4172dc719b0b5f5
#
_entry.id   9db9dbbb76ff5e73f4172dc719b0b5f5
#
_cell.length_a   1.000
_cell.length_b   1.000
_cell.length_c   1.000
_cell.angle_alpha   90.00
_cell.angle_beta   90.00
_cell.angle_gamma   90.00
#
_symmetry.space_group_name_H-M   'P 1'
#
loop_
_entity.id
_entity.type
_entity.pdbx_description
1 polymer ?
#
loop_
_entity_poly.entity_id
_entity_poly.type
_entity_poly.pdbx_seq_one_letter_code
_entity_poly.pdbx_strand_id
1 'polypeptide(L)'
;MNADTSTGSSRKRRLVVIGGGAAGVFCAVNAARLSPNLDVMLIEKGSRLLAKVLVSGGGRCNLTHDCDDIEAMSACYPRGSRFVRRAFHGFFTHDTVEWFSSRGVDVVTEADGRMFPASNSSETVIRCLLSEAEAYGVRFRSGMDVRSIGRSSEGFKIHTADGQRLDAEFVCIACGGLPKRSQYDWITALGHGLVDPVPSLFTLNIPDDPVTALAGVSVPDAAVLVPGTKLRSRGPVLVTHWGLSGPAVLRLSAFGARDFHGFGYRFPVLVNWCPSLDAGQVRSELADRRVDTGMSTVHGRSAFGLPLRLWQHLADKAGIGRETRWSGMGEAALSALTGMVNGHRFEVRGKTTFKEEFVTAGGIPTNEIDPSTMQSRIVPRLYLAGEVMDVDGITGGYNFQHAWTSGFLAARHIAVSAG
;
A
#
# COMPACT_ATOMS: atom_id res chain seq x y z
N MET A 1 17.76 -35.88 -54.87
CA MET A 1 18.01 -34.55 -54.26
C MET A 1 16.95 -34.32 -53.23
N ASN A 2 17.21 -34.75 -51.98
CA ASN A 2 16.31 -34.47 -50.86
C ASN A 2 16.75 -33.13 -50.28
N ALA A 3 15.90 -32.13 -50.38
CA ALA A 3 16.09 -30.87 -49.71
C ALA A 3 15.75 -31.06 -48.22
N ASP A 4 16.77 -31.04 -47.40
CA ASP A 4 16.68 -31.08 -45.95
C ASP A 4 16.22 -29.70 -45.51
N THR A 5 14.90 -29.50 -45.29
CA THR A 5 14.34 -28.31 -44.66
C THR A 5 14.51 -28.43 -43.15
N SER A 6 15.71 -28.17 -42.66
CA SER A 6 15.91 -27.89 -41.25
C SER A 6 15.24 -26.57 -40.90
N THR A 7 14.00 -26.62 -40.43
CA THR A 7 13.37 -25.53 -39.72
C THR A 7 14.16 -25.23 -38.48
N GLY A 8 15.09 -24.28 -38.58
CA GLY A 8 15.87 -23.79 -37.44
C GLY A 8 14.91 -23.20 -36.39
N SER A 9 14.64 -23.98 -35.35
CA SER A 9 13.97 -23.46 -34.15
C SER A 9 14.84 -22.32 -33.59
N SER A 10 14.44 -21.08 -33.84
CA SER A 10 15.12 -19.91 -33.26
C SER A 10 15.15 -20.08 -31.74
N ARG A 11 16.33 -20.05 -31.14
CA ARG A 11 16.50 -20.16 -29.69
C ARG A 11 15.64 -19.08 -29.02
N LYS A 12 14.67 -19.49 -28.17
CA LYS A 12 13.86 -18.58 -27.40
C LYS A 12 14.75 -17.69 -26.51
N ARG A 13 14.44 -16.41 -26.46
CA ARG A 13 15.12 -15.46 -25.59
C ARG A 13 14.65 -15.66 -24.15
N ARG A 14 15.56 -15.63 -23.20
CA ARG A 14 15.23 -15.86 -21.79
C ARG A 14 14.91 -14.55 -21.05
N LEU A 15 13.74 -14.51 -20.44
CA LEU A 15 13.37 -13.54 -19.44
C LEU A 15 13.45 -14.19 -18.04
N VAL A 16 14.19 -13.57 -17.13
CA VAL A 16 14.14 -13.93 -15.71
C VAL A 16 13.43 -12.80 -14.95
N VAL A 17 12.32 -13.14 -14.29
CA VAL A 17 11.59 -12.26 -13.39
C VAL A 17 12.00 -12.59 -11.95
N ILE A 18 12.46 -11.60 -11.19
CA ILE A 18 12.96 -11.76 -9.81
C ILE A 18 11.92 -11.23 -8.84
N GLY A 19 11.25 -12.13 -8.14
CA GLY A 19 10.20 -11.83 -7.17
C GLY A 19 8.84 -12.38 -7.59
N GLY A 20 8.27 -13.24 -6.74
CA GLY A 20 6.99 -13.93 -6.95
C GLY A 20 5.77 -13.19 -6.35
N GLY A 21 5.85 -11.86 -6.24
CA GLY A 21 4.74 -11.01 -5.82
C GLY A 21 3.80 -10.63 -6.97
N ALA A 22 2.84 -9.74 -6.70
CA ALA A 22 1.85 -9.28 -7.68
C ALA A 22 2.48 -8.78 -8.98
N ALA A 23 3.42 -7.84 -8.90
CA ALA A 23 4.06 -7.26 -10.09
C ALA A 23 4.86 -8.30 -10.89
N GLY A 24 5.60 -9.18 -10.22
CA GLY A 24 6.44 -10.17 -10.88
C GLY A 24 5.64 -11.26 -11.57
N VAL A 25 4.63 -11.82 -10.90
CA VAL A 25 3.76 -12.83 -11.52
C VAL A 25 2.98 -12.22 -12.68
N PHE A 26 2.45 -11.01 -12.53
CA PHE A 26 1.72 -10.32 -13.59
C PHE A 26 2.62 -10.01 -14.79
N CYS A 27 3.88 -9.60 -14.55
CA CYS A 27 4.87 -9.42 -15.61
C CYS A 27 5.18 -10.75 -16.33
N ALA A 28 5.45 -11.81 -15.59
CA ALA A 28 5.81 -13.11 -16.18
C ALA A 28 4.69 -13.68 -17.05
N VAL A 29 3.44 -13.67 -16.53
CA VAL A 29 2.25 -14.12 -17.26
C VAL A 29 2.05 -13.33 -18.54
N ASN A 30 2.04 -12.00 -18.45
CA ASN A 30 1.79 -11.17 -19.63
C ASN A 30 2.94 -11.22 -20.66
N ALA A 31 4.20 -11.34 -20.22
CA ALA A 31 5.33 -11.50 -21.14
C ALA A 31 5.24 -12.82 -21.91
N ALA A 32 4.95 -13.93 -21.24
CA ALA A 32 4.78 -15.23 -21.88
C ALA A 32 3.57 -15.25 -22.83
N ARG A 33 2.45 -14.61 -22.44
CA ARG A 33 1.24 -14.49 -23.26
C ARG A 33 1.46 -13.64 -24.52
N LEU A 34 2.22 -12.55 -24.42
CA LEU A 34 2.42 -11.59 -25.50
C LEU A 34 3.52 -12.03 -26.49
N SER A 35 4.44 -12.90 -26.09
CA SER A 35 5.51 -13.38 -26.97
C SER A 35 5.83 -14.85 -26.76
N PRO A 36 5.48 -15.72 -27.74
CA PRO A 36 5.84 -17.12 -27.71
C PRO A 36 7.36 -17.36 -27.90
N ASN A 37 8.10 -16.32 -28.31
CA ASN A 37 9.55 -16.34 -28.47
C ASN A 37 10.31 -16.18 -27.15
N LEU A 38 9.60 -15.94 -26.03
CA LEU A 38 10.19 -15.85 -24.70
C LEU A 38 10.18 -17.22 -23.99
N ASP A 39 11.28 -17.51 -23.32
CA ASP A 39 11.41 -18.53 -22.29
C ASP A 39 11.36 -17.81 -20.94
N VAL A 40 10.19 -17.81 -20.28
CA VAL A 40 9.96 -17.01 -19.06
C VAL A 40 10.16 -17.86 -17.82
N MET A 41 11.11 -17.44 -16.99
CA MET A 41 11.36 -18.01 -15.67
C MET A 41 11.13 -16.95 -14.59
N LEU A 42 10.30 -17.27 -13.61
CA LEU A 42 10.13 -16.47 -12.40
C LEU A 42 10.84 -17.15 -11.23
N ILE A 43 11.69 -16.39 -10.54
CA ILE A 43 12.40 -16.87 -9.34
C ILE A 43 11.94 -16.09 -8.12
N GLU A 44 11.74 -16.82 -7.01
CA GLU A 44 11.28 -16.27 -5.75
C GLU A 44 12.20 -16.74 -4.61
N LYS A 45 12.54 -15.80 -3.71
CA LYS A 45 13.37 -16.08 -2.53
C LYS A 45 12.64 -16.98 -1.53
N GLY A 46 11.37 -16.72 -1.31
CA GLY A 46 10.51 -17.45 -0.38
C GLY A 46 10.02 -18.78 -0.97
N SER A 47 9.29 -19.53 -0.16
CA SER A 47 8.65 -20.79 -0.59
C SER A 47 7.26 -20.58 -1.21
N ARG A 48 6.64 -19.39 -1.03
CA ARG A 48 5.26 -19.12 -1.45
C ARG A 48 5.22 -17.90 -2.38
N LEU A 49 4.59 -18.09 -3.55
CA LEU A 49 4.24 -17.00 -4.46
C LEU A 49 3.03 -16.21 -3.93
N LEU A 50 2.91 -14.94 -4.32
CA LEU A 50 1.75 -14.08 -4.06
C LEU A 50 1.39 -13.94 -2.57
N ALA A 51 2.36 -14.08 -1.67
CA ALA A 51 2.12 -14.08 -0.23
C ALA A 51 1.42 -12.80 0.27
N LYS A 52 1.82 -11.61 -0.22
CA LYS A 52 1.14 -10.34 0.11
C LYS A 52 -0.27 -10.25 -0.50
N VAL A 53 -0.52 -10.86 -1.66
CA VAL A 53 -1.87 -10.93 -2.26
C VAL A 53 -2.80 -11.74 -1.36
N LEU A 54 -2.31 -12.87 -0.85
CA LEU A 54 -3.10 -13.77 0.01
C LEU A 54 -3.67 -13.06 1.24
N VAL A 55 -2.87 -12.27 1.94
CA VAL A 55 -3.27 -11.64 3.21
C VAL A 55 -3.91 -10.27 3.04
N SER A 56 -3.75 -9.66 1.88
CA SER A 56 -4.21 -8.29 1.62
C SER A 56 -5.73 -8.14 1.73
N GLY A 57 -6.16 -6.95 2.19
CA GLY A 57 -7.58 -6.66 2.37
C GLY A 57 -8.28 -7.62 3.34
N GLY A 58 -7.56 -8.17 4.31
CA GLY A 58 -8.08 -9.17 5.26
C GLY A 58 -8.35 -10.52 4.60
N GLY A 59 -7.54 -10.94 3.63
CA GLY A 59 -7.69 -12.21 2.90
C GLY A 59 -8.64 -12.12 1.69
N ARG A 60 -9.10 -10.92 1.33
CA ARG A 60 -10.01 -10.68 0.20
C ARG A 60 -9.33 -10.22 -1.08
N CYS A 61 -8.10 -9.69 -0.99
CA CYS A 61 -7.36 -8.99 -2.04
C CYS A 61 -8.07 -7.71 -2.52
N ASN A 62 -7.68 -6.56 -1.99
CA ASN A 62 -8.10 -5.27 -2.54
C ASN A 62 -7.41 -5.04 -3.90
N LEU A 63 -8.04 -5.52 -4.98
CA LEU A 63 -7.46 -5.69 -6.31
C LEU A 63 -7.01 -4.37 -6.93
N THR A 64 -7.86 -3.36 -6.84
CA THR A 64 -7.62 -1.99 -7.32
C THR A 64 -8.61 -1.03 -6.64
N HIS A 65 -8.68 0.20 -7.15
CA HIS A 65 -9.61 1.23 -6.69
C HIS A 65 -10.47 1.71 -7.87
N ASP A 66 -11.74 1.93 -7.65
CA ASP A 66 -12.68 2.46 -8.65
C ASP A 66 -12.39 3.95 -8.86
N CYS A 67 -11.65 4.24 -9.91
CA CYS A 67 -11.25 5.60 -10.25
C CYS A 67 -10.93 5.69 -11.74
N ASP A 68 -11.70 6.50 -12.48
CA ASP A 68 -11.51 6.74 -13.90
C ASP A 68 -10.59 7.93 -14.18
N ASP A 69 -10.30 8.74 -13.16
CA ASP A 69 -9.43 9.92 -13.26
C ASP A 69 -8.00 9.61 -12.84
N ILE A 70 -7.09 9.62 -13.82
CA ILE A 70 -5.66 9.39 -13.61
C ILE A 70 -5.03 10.44 -12.66
N GLU A 71 -5.47 11.69 -12.71
CA GLU A 71 -4.94 12.74 -11.83
C GLU A 71 -5.34 12.47 -10.38
N ALA A 72 -6.63 12.18 -10.13
CA ALA A 72 -7.14 11.83 -8.82
C ALA A 72 -6.47 10.57 -8.28
N MET A 73 -6.33 9.53 -9.11
CA MET A 73 -5.65 8.29 -8.74
C MET A 73 -4.18 8.54 -8.38
N SER A 74 -3.45 9.30 -9.19
CA SER A 74 -2.03 9.58 -8.98
C SER A 74 -1.76 10.43 -7.74
N ALA A 75 -2.70 11.30 -7.33
CA ALA A 75 -2.63 12.09 -6.10
C ALA A 75 -2.64 11.22 -4.83
N CYS A 76 -3.09 9.97 -4.94
CA CYS A 76 -3.08 8.99 -3.86
C CYS A 76 -1.72 8.30 -3.66
N TYR A 77 -0.69 8.69 -4.40
CA TYR A 77 0.69 8.20 -4.25
C TYR A 77 1.58 9.30 -3.67
N PRO A 78 1.89 9.25 -2.37
CA PRO A 78 2.78 10.22 -1.73
C PRO A 78 4.17 10.31 -2.38
N ARG A 79 4.68 9.19 -2.91
CA ARG A 79 5.91 9.08 -3.70
C ARG A 79 5.60 8.47 -5.05
N GLY A 80 6.29 8.97 -6.08
CA GLY A 80 6.12 8.49 -7.44
C GLY A 80 4.86 8.97 -8.17
N SER A 81 4.06 9.92 -7.63
CA SER A 81 2.82 10.44 -8.24
C SER A 81 2.97 10.79 -9.73
N ARG A 82 4.01 11.57 -10.09
CA ARG A 82 4.26 11.96 -11.49
C ARG A 82 4.65 10.77 -12.38
N PHE A 83 5.28 9.77 -11.80
CA PHE A 83 5.69 8.55 -12.50
C PHE A 83 4.47 7.68 -12.81
N VAL A 84 3.66 7.36 -11.79
CA VAL A 84 2.47 6.52 -11.97
C VAL A 84 1.45 7.19 -12.87
N ARG A 85 1.29 8.52 -12.82
CA ARG A 85 0.42 9.26 -13.73
C ARG A 85 0.74 8.98 -15.20
N ARG A 86 2.03 8.94 -15.57
CA ARG A 86 2.46 8.59 -16.93
C ARG A 86 2.23 7.12 -17.24
N ALA A 87 2.53 6.25 -16.29
CA ALA A 87 2.38 4.81 -16.45
C ALA A 87 0.90 4.41 -16.64
N PHE A 88 -0.04 5.04 -15.96
CA PHE A 88 -1.48 4.76 -16.04
C PHE A 88 -2.09 5.01 -17.40
N HIS A 89 -1.51 5.85 -18.26
CA HIS A 89 -1.91 5.94 -19.65
C HIS A 89 -1.68 4.66 -20.46
N GLY A 90 -0.85 3.75 -19.99
CA GLY A 90 -0.55 2.49 -20.69
C GLY A 90 -1.26 1.26 -20.11
N PHE A 91 -1.73 1.31 -18.88
CA PHE A 91 -2.53 0.28 -18.20
C PHE A 91 -3.11 0.86 -16.91
N PHE A 92 -4.42 0.92 -16.78
CA PHE A 92 -5.10 1.60 -15.68
C PHE A 92 -6.11 0.68 -14.95
N THR A 93 -7.00 1.26 -14.16
CA THR A 93 -7.94 0.53 -13.30
C THR A 93 -8.93 -0.32 -14.12
N HIS A 94 -9.51 0.25 -15.17
CA HIS A 94 -10.42 -0.49 -16.05
C HIS A 94 -9.70 -1.64 -16.78
N ASP A 95 -8.44 -1.45 -17.21
CA ASP A 95 -7.65 -2.52 -17.82
C ASP A 95 -7.40 -3.66 -16.83
N THR A 96 -7.18 -3.30 -15.54
CA THR A 96 -7.03 -4.30 -14.47
C THR A 96 -8.30 -5.10 -14.29
N VAL A 97 -9.46 -4.43 -14.19
CA VAL A 97 -10.76 -5.09 -14.04
C VAL A 97 -11.04 -5.98 -15.24
N GLU A 98 -10.86 -5.48 -16.46
CA GLU A 98 -11.07 -6.24 -17.70
C GLU A 98 -10.13 -7.46 -17.78
N TRP A 99 -8.85 -7.27 -17.40
CA TRP A 99 -7.88 -8.38 -17.41
C TRP A 99 -8.32 -9.54 -16.52
N PHE A 100 -8.81 -9.25 -15.31
CA PHE A 100 -9.27 -10.27 -14.38
C PHE A 100 -10.66 -10.82 -14.75
N SER A 101 -11.60 -9.97 -15.12
CA SER A 101 -12.97 -10.37 -15.48
C SER A 101 -13.00 -11.27 -16.72
N SER A 102 -12.18 -10.97 -17.75
CA SER A 102 -12.06 -11.83 -18.93
C SER A 102 -11.48 -13.23 -18.64
N ARG A 103 -10.99 -13.44 -17.40
CA ARG A 103 -10.44 -14.71 -16.89
C ARG A 103 -11.30 -15.32 -15.78
N GLY A 104 -12.56 -14.89 -15.67
CA GLY A 104 -13.53 -15.44 -14.72
C GLY A 104 -13.37 -14.95 -13.29
N VAL A 105 -12.70 -13.81 -13.07
CA VAL A 105 -12.64 -13.16 -11.77
C VAL A 105 -13.53 -11.91 -11.80
N ASP A 106 -14.80 -12.08 -11.46
CA ASP A 106 -15.72 -10.95 -11.31
C ASP A 106 -15.26 -10.04 -10.17
N VAL A 107 -15.38 -8.72 -10.38
CA VAL A 107 -14.92 -7.69 -9.45
C VAL A 107 -16.12 -6.87 -8.97
N VAL A 108 -16.17 -6.56 -7.69
CA VAL A 108 -17.19 -5.73 -7.05
C VAL A 108 -16.54 -4.51 -6.40
N THR A 109 -17.24 -3.37 -6.46
CA THR A 109 -16.82 -2.10 -5.84
C THR A 109 -17.56 -1.90 -4.53
N GLU A 110 -16.82 -1.62 -3.45
CA GLU A 110 -17.40 -1.18 -2.17
C GLU A 110 -17.69 0.34 -2.21
N ALA A 111 -18.52 0.80 -1.27
CA ALA A 111 -18.98 2.20 -1.22
C ALA A 111 -17.85 3.25 -1.10
N ASP A 112 -16.67 2.83 -0.67
CA ASP A 112 -15.47 3.68 -0.54
C ASP A 112 -14.51 3.56 -1.73
N GLY A 113 -14.94 2.94 -2.82
CA GLY A 113 -14.19 2.78 -4.07
C GLY A 113 -13.19 1.61 -4.08
N ARG A 114 -13.04 0.85 -2.99
CA ARG A 114 -12.21 -0.36 -2.98
C ARG A 114 -12.84 -1.46 -3.83
N MET A 115 -12.02 -2.12 -4.63
CA MET A 115 -12.48 -3.19 -5.53
C MET A 115 -11.93 -4.54 -5.10
N PHE A 116 -12.83 -5.53 -4.97
CA PHE A 116 -12.51 -6.88 -4.52
C PHE A 116 -13.05 -7.92 -5.50
N PRO A 117 -12.48 -9.14 -5.55
CA PRO A 117 -13.14 -10.24 -6.26
C PRO A 117 -14.51 -10.54 -5.64
N ALA A 118 -15.51 -10.77 -6.46
CA ALA A 118 -16.89 -11.08 -6.02
C ALA A 118 -16.96 -12.31 -5.10
N SER A 119 -16.01 -13.23 -5.22
CA SER A 119 -15.85 -14.38 -4.33
C SER A 119 -15.46 -14.00 -2.89
N ASN A 120 -15.08 -12.74 -2.66
CA ASN A 120 -14.58 -12.23 -1.38
C ASN A 120 -13.37 -13.01 -0.83
N SER A 121 -12.56 -13.61 -1.73
CA SER A 121 -11.37 -14.41 -1.41
C SER A 121 -10.19 -14.07 -2.31
N SER A 122 -9.04 -13.78 -1.71
CA SER A 122 -7.77 -13.55 -2.42
C SER A 122 -7.30 -14.79 -3.20
N GLU A 123 -7.71 -15.97 -2.80
CA GLU A 123 -7.36 -17.21 -3.50
C GLU A 123 -7.90 -17.26 -4.93
N THR A 124 -9.02 -16.57 -5.22
CA THR A 124 -9.55 -16.46 -6.57
C THR A 124 -8.58 -15.72 -7.48
N VAL A 125 -8.02 -14.61 -7.02
CA VAL A 125 -7.01 -13.84 -7.75
C VAL A 125 -5.73 -14.66 -7.92
N ILE A 126 -5.28 -15.34 -6.87
CA ILE A 126 -4.08 -16.18 -6.90
C ILE A 126 -4.23 -17.32 -7.89
N ARG A 127 -5.34 -18.06 -7.86
CA ARG A 127 -5.61 -19.15 -8.80
C ARG A 127 -5.64 -18.66 -10.24
N CYS A 128 -6.31 -17.55 -10.52
CA CYS A 128 -6.34 -16.93 -11.84
C CYS A 128 -4.92 -16.70 -12.37
N LEU A 129 -4.08 -16.02 -11.58
CA LEU A 129 -2.70 -15.70 -11.98
C LEU A 129 -1.84 -16.97 -12.20
N LEU A 130 -1.95 -17.97 -11.33
CA LEU A 130 -1.17 -19.20 -11.44
C LEU A 130 -1.65 -20.08 -12.60
N SER A 131 -2.96 -20.16 -12.86
CA SER A 131 -3.51 -20.88 -14.01
C SER A 131 -3.07 -20.25 -15.35
N GLU A 132 -3.06 -18.93 -15.43
CA GLU A 132 -2.55 -18.21 -16.60
C GLU A 132 -1.04 -18.47 -16.79
N ALA A 133 -0.28 -18.46 -15.68
CA ALA A 133 1.15 -18.76 -15.74
C ALA A 133 1.43 -20.18 -16.26
N GLU A 134 0.66 -21.16 -15.82
CA GLU A 134 0.74 -22.54 -16.29
C GLU A 134 0.35 -22.65 -17.77
N ALA A 135 -0.77 -22.03 -18.17
CA ALA A 135 -1.27 -22.04 -19.54
C ALA A 135 -0.25 -21.48 -20.55
N TYR A 136 0.52 -20.47 -20.16
CA TYR A 136 1.57 -19.87 -21.01
C TYR A 136 2.97 -20.42 -20.75
N GLY A 137 3.12 -21.47 -19.93
CA GLY A 137 4.38 -22.16 -19.71
C GLY A 137 5.42 -21.37 -18.93
N VAL A 138 4.99 -20.47 -18.02
CA VAL A 138 5.89 -19.78 -17.11
C VAL A 138 6.49 -20.78 -16.11
N ARG A 139 7.81 -20.80 -16.01
CA ARG A 139 8.51 -21.69 -15.09
C ARG A 139 8.77 -20.98 -13.76
N PHE A 140 8.41 -21.61 -12.64
CA PHE A 140 8.64 -21.08 -11.30
C PHE A 140 9.78 -21.81 -10.58
N ARG A 141 10.60 -21.03 -9.85
CA ARG A 141 11.63 -21.58 -8.95
C ARG A 141 11.61 -20.80 -7.63
N SER A 142 11.24 -21.47 -6.56
CA SER A 142 11.29 -20.93 -5.17
C SER A 142 12.64 -21.22 -4.52
N GLY A 143 12.92 -20.52 -3.40
CA GLY A 143 14.18 -20.64 -2.67
C GLY A 143 15.37 -19.97 -3.35
N MET A 144 15.14 -19.16 -4.39
CA MET A 144 16.16 -18.52 -5.20
C MET A 144 16.47 -17.09 -4.69
N ASP A 145 17.34 -16.98 -3.69
CA ASP A 145 17.76 -15.68 -3.13
C ASP A 145 18.88 -15.06 -3.98
N VAL A 146 18.56 -14.07 -4.79
CA VAL A 146 19.53 -13.37 -5.67
C VAL A 146 20.52 -12.56 -4.85
N ARG A 147 21.80 -12.73 -5.13
CA ARG A 147 22.92 -12.01 -4.48
C ARG A 147 23.62 -11.02 -5.38
N SER A 148 23.67 -11.30 -6.67
CA SER A 148 24.25 -10.34 -7.63
C SER A 148 23.72 -10.59 -9.03
N ILE A 149 23.76 -9.54 -9.84
CA ILE A 149 23.48 -9.55 -11.27
C ILE A 149 24.68 -8.95 -11.97
N GLY A 150 25.35 -9.74 -12.80
CA GLY A 150 26.44 -9.29 -13.66
C GLY A 150 25.94 -9.04 -15.08
N ARG A 151 26.58 -8.10 -15.80
CA ARG A 151 26.33 -7.89 -17.24
C ARG A 151 27.27 -8.75 -18.06
N SER A 152 26.79 -9.22 -19.21
CA SER A 152 27.58 -9.91 -20.24
C SER A 152 27.25 -9.35 -21.62
N SER A 153 27.99 -9.74 -22.65
CA SER A 153 27.72 -9.38 -24.05
C SER A 153 26.33 -9.83 -24.53
N GLU A 154 25.83 -10.93 -23.99
CA GLU A 154 24.54 -11.53 -24.40
C GLU A 154 23.37 -11.13 -23.48
N GLY A 155 23.62 -10.48 -22.33
CA GLY A 155 22.59 -10.10 -21.37
C GLY A 155 23.08 -10.08 -19.93
N PHE A 156 22.53 -10.92 -19.08
CA PHE A 156 22.76 -10.92 -17.63
C PHE A 156 23.17 -12.30 -17.11
N LYS A 157 24.02 -12.30 -16.09
CA LYS A 157 24.34 -13.45 -15.25
C LYS A 157 23.87 -13.21 -13.84
N ILE A 158 22.89 -13.99 -13.39
CA ILE A 158 22.26 -13.86 -12.08
C ILE A 158 22.86 -14.94 -11.17
N HIS A 159 23.34 -14.54 -10.00
CA HIS A 159 23.91 -15.43 -9.00
C HIS A 159 23.04 -15.45 -7.76
N THR A 160 22.75 -16.62 -7.24
CA THR A 160 21.95 -16.83 -6.05
C THR A 160 22.80 -17.23 -4.84
N ALA A 161 22.23 -17.16 -3.65
CA ALA A 161 22.90 -17.44 -2.39
C ALA A 161 23.38 -18.91 -2.27
N ASP A 162 22.67 -19.84 -2.91
CA ASP A 162 23.01 -21.28 -2.97
C ASP A 162 24.02 -21.63 -4.08
N GLY A 163 24.59 -20.60 -4.74
CA GLY A 163 25.64 -20.77 -5.76
C GLY A 163 25.12 -21.08 -7.16
N GLN A 164 23.80 -21.09 -7.39
CA GLN A 164 23.27 -21.30 -8.74
C GLN A 164 23.53 -20.07 -9.63
N ARG A 165 23.61 -20.33 -10.94
CA ARG A 165 23.80 -19.30 -11.98
C ARG A 165 22.73 -19.43 -13.04
N LEU A 166 22.14 -18.29 -13.41
CA LEU A 166 21.14 -18.19 -14.47
C LEU A 166 21.60 -17.15 -15.49
N ASP A 167 21.52 -17.50 -16.78
CA ASP A 167 21.73 -16.53 -17.86
C ASP A 167 20.36 -16.03 -18.36
N ALA A 168 20.28 -14.76 -18.68
CA ALA A 168 19.05 -14.12 -19.19
C ALA A 168 19.38 -12.99 -20.16
N GLU A 169 18.61 -12.86 -21.24
CA GLU A 169 18.67 -11.71 -22.14
C GLU A 169 17.90 -10.51 -21.57
N PHE A 170 16.85 -10.76 -20.80
CA PHE A 170 16.03 -9.77 -20.13
C PHE A 170 15.89 -10.10 -18.64
N VAL A 171 15.91 -9.08 -17.80
CA VAL A 171 15.66 -9.23 -16.36
C VAL A 171 14.58 -8.22 -15.93
N CYS A 172 13.58 -8.69 -15.17
CA CYS A 172 12.62 -7.84 -14.50
C CYS A 172 12.76 -8.02 -12.97
N ILE A 173 13.15 -6.95 -12.28
CA ILE A 173 13.25 -6.92 -10.81
C ILE A 173 11.88 -6.50 -10.25
N ALA A 174 11.20 -7.42 -9.56
CA ALA A 174 9.88 -7.23 -8.96
C ALA A 174 9.81 -7.81 -7.54
N CYS A 175 10.92 -7.68 -6.79
CA CYS A 175 11.10 -8.27 -5.46
C CYS A 175 10.30 -7.57 -4.33
N GLY A 176 9.51 -6.52 -4.67
CA GLY A 176 8.80 -5.71 -3.70
C GLY A 176 9.70 -4.75 -2.92
N GLY A 177 9.13 -4.05 -1.95
CA GLY A 177 9.88 -3.15 -1.08
C GLY A 177 10.73 -3.93 -0.08
N LEU A 178 11.96 -3.47 0.11
CA LEU A 178 12.93 -4.08 1.02
C LEU A 178 13.15 -3.13 2.22
N PRO A 179 13.01 -3.62 3.48
CA PRO A 179 13.01 -2.74 4.64
C PRO A 179 14.39 -2.18 5.02
N LYS A 180 15.49 -2.73 4.47
CA LYS A 180 16.85 -2.34 4.82
C LYS A 180 17.63 -1.94 3.57
N ARG A 181 18.41 -0.85 3.66
CA ARG A 181 19.28 -0.36 2.59
C ARG A 181 20.17 -1.48 2.00
N SER A 182 20.83 -2.26 2.85
CA SER A 182 21.74 -3.34 2.41
C SER A 182 21.08 -4.43 1.57
N GLN A 183 19.76 -4.55 1.63
CA GLN A 183 19.04 -5.52 0.79
C GLN A 183 18.93 -5.07 -0.67
N TYR A 184 19.24 -3.81 -0.98
CA TYR A 184 19.29 -3.26 -2.35
C TYR A 184 20.68 -3.32 -2.97
N ASP A 185 21.74 -3.73 -2.24
CA ASP A 185 23.13 -3.65 -2.69
C ASP A 185 23.35 -4.35 -4.05
N TRP A 186 22.70 -5.47 -4.28
CA TRP A 186 22.77 -6.21 -5.55
C TRP A 186 22.10 -5.49 -6.73
N ILE A 187 21.17 -4.57 -6.47
CA ILE A 187 20.52 -3.71 -7.48
C ILE A 187 21.38 -2.47 -7.70
N THR A 188 21.83 -1.82 -6.62
CA THR A 188 22.66 -0.61 -6.71
C THR A 188 24.02 -0.88 -7.33
N ALA A 189 24.55 -2.11 -7.20
CA ALA A 189 25.76 -2.54 -7.90
C ALA A 189 25.64 -2.49 -9.44
N LEU A 190 24.42 -2.43 -9.98
CA LEU A 190 24.17 -2.23 -11.41
C LEU A 190 24.27 -0.76 -11.84
N GLY A 191 24.52 0.16 -10.89
CA GLY A 191 24.65 1.60 -11.11
C GLY A 191 23.40 2.42 -10.72
N HIS A 192 22.37 1.77 -10.22
CA HIS A 192 21.17 2.46 -9.73
C HIS A 192 21.42 3.18 -8.41
N GLY A 193 20.82 4.36 -8.27
CA GLY A 193 20.68 5.04 -6.98
C GLY A 193 19.73 4.32 -6.04
N LEU A 194 19.69 4.78 -4.80
CA LEU A 194 18.73 4.29 -3.79
C LEU A 194 18.20 5.46 -2.97
N VAL A 195 16.89 5.59 -2.92
CA VAL A 195 16.18 6.40 -1.93
C VAL A 195 15.97 5.54 -0.70
N ASP A 196 16.48 5.99 0.46
CA ASP A 196 16.45 5.19 1.68
C ASP A 196 15.05 4.68 2.02
N PRO A 197 14.91 3.35 2.25
CA PRO A 197 13.64 2.76 2.56
C PRO A 197 13.21 3.10 4.00
N VAL A 198 11.98 3.57 4.15
CA VAL A 198 11.33 3.80 5.44
C VAL A 198 9.93 3.18 5.43
N PRO A 199 9.38 2.79 6.58
CA PRO A 199 8.02 2.28 6.65
C PRO A 199 6.98 3.29 6.21
N SER A 200 5.95 2.81 5.51
CA SER A 200 4.73 3.52 5.13
C SER A 200 3.50 2.72 5.61
N LEU A 201 2.33 3.33 5.70
CA LEU A 201 1.08 2.67 6.10
C LEU A 201 1.17 1.95 7.47
N PHE A 202 1.40 2.69 8.54
CA PHE A 202 1.56 2.12 9.88
C PHE A 202 0.61 2.73 10.92
N THR A 203 0.36 1.96 11.97
CA THR A 203 -0.36 2.37 13.18
C THR A 203 0.51 3.29 14.02
N LEU A 204 -0.05 4.36 14.57
CA LEU A 204 0.62 5.24 15.52
C LEU A 204 0.54 4.64 16.93
N ASN A 205 1.69 4.37 17.54
CA ASN A 205 1.73 3.84 18.89
C ASN A 205 1.64 4.97 19.93
N ILE A 206 0.74 4.80 20.89
CA ILE A 206 0.47 5.74 21.97
C ILE A 206 0.53 4.94 23.29
N PRO A 207 1.73 4.50 23.70
CA PRO A 207 1.88 3.73 24.92
C PRO A 207 1.46 4.60 26.11
N ASP A 208 0.98 3.94 27.15
CA ASP A 208 0.61 4.56 28.44
C ASP A 208 -0.60 5.52 28.37
N ASP A 209 -1.26 5.68 27.23
CA ASP A 209 -2.49 6.45 27.14
C ASP A 209 -3.72 5.57 27.40
N PRO A 210 -4.62 5.99 28.29
CA PRO A 210 -5.86 5.25 28.60
C PRO A 210 -6.76 4.97 27.38
N VAL A 211 -6.59 5.69 26.28
CA VAL A 211 -7.36 5.43 25.04
C VAL A 211 -7.15 4.01 24.53
N THR A 212 -6.01 3.39 24.77
CA THR A 212 -5.72 2.01 24.31
C THR A 212 -6.64 0.97 24.95
N ALA A 213 -7.21 1.26 26.13
CA ALA A 213 -8.25 0.43 26.75
C ALA A 213 -9.57 0.41 25.96
N LEU A 214 -9.74 1.34 25.00
CA LEU A 214 -10.89 1.40 24.09
C LEU A 214 -10.67 0.61 22.80
N ALA A 215 -9.70 -0.29 22.75
CA ALA A 215 -9.41 -1.08 21.55
C ALA A 215 -10.69 -1.68 20.95
N GLY A 216 -10.82 -1.60 19.61
CA GLY A 216 -12.00 -1.97 18.86
C GLY A 216 -13.01 -0.83 18.64
N VAL A 217 -12.89 0.31 19.32
CA VAL A 217 -13.72 1.48 19.05
C VAL A 217 -13.32 2.11 17.73
N SER A 218 -14.29 2.33 16.85
CA SER A 218 -14.13 2.99 15.55
C SER A 218 -15.01 4.23 15.47
N VAL A 219 -14.44 5.33 14.97
CA VAL A 219 -15.18 6.54 14.61
C VAL A 219 -15.14 6.67 13.10
N PRO A 220 -16.27 6.67 12.40
CA PRO A 220 -16.32 6.60 10.94
C PRO A 220 -15.82 7.86 10.25
N ASP A 221 -15.89 9.01 10.90
CA ASP A 221 -15.41 10.29 10.38
C ASP A 221 -14.72 11.09 11.48
N ALA A 222 -13.41 11.11 11.44
CA ALA A 222 -12.54 11.91 12.32
C ALA A 222 -11.42 12.53 11.50
N ALA A 223 -10.86 13.65 11.97
CA ALA A 223 -9.69 14.25 11.36
C ALA A 223 -8.48 14.09 12.27
N VAL A 224 -7.35 13.73 11.67
CA VAL A 224 -6.07 13.56 12.36
C VAL A 224 -5.06 14.53 11.75
N LEU A 225 -4.35 15.28 12.57
CA LEU A 225 -3.33 16.23 12.10
C LEU A 225 -2.10 16.23 13.01
N VAL A 226 -0.95 16.59 12.43
CA VAL A 226 0.31 16.75 13.16
C VAL A 226 0.61 18.24 13.29
N PRO A 227 0.58 18.80 14.52
CA PRO A 227 0.83 20.21 14.75
C PRO A 227 2.18 20.68 14.19
N GLY A 228 2.21 21.89 13.64
CA GLY A 228 3.42 22.47 13.05
C GLY A 228 3.79 21.93 11.67
N THR A 229 2.96 21.04 11.10
CA THR A 229 3.15 20.50 9.74
C THR A 229 1.91 20.72 8.87
N LYS A 230 2.00 20.34 7.58
CA LYS A 230 0.83 20.28 6.67
C LYS A 230 0.14 18.92 6.69
N LEU A 231 0.64 17.98 7.51
CA LEU A 231 0.14 16.62 7.55
C LEU A 231 -1.22 16.56 8.25
N ARG A 232 -2.23 16.20 7.48
CA ARG A 232 -3.60 16.01 7.97
C ARG A 232 -4.33 14.98 7.12
N SER A 233 -5.24 14.24 7.73
CA SER A 233 -6.09 13.27 7.05
C SER A 233 -7.46 13.21 7.72
N ARG A 234 -8.51 12.86 6.96
CA ARG A 234 -9.87 12.69 7.46
C ARG A 234 -10.42 11.35 7.00
N GLY A 235 -11.22 10.71 7.82
CA GLY A 235 -11.87 9.44 7.56
C GLY A 235 -11.96 8.57 8.82
N PRO A 236 -12.21 7.26 8.67
CA PRO A 236 -12.32 6.38 9.81
C PRO A 236 -11.04 6.30 10.64
N VAL A 237 -11.19 6.41 11.97
CA VAL A 237 -10.13 6.21 12.96
C VAL A 237 -10.51 5.03 13.85
N LEU A 238 -9.60 4.07 14.00
CA LEU A 238 -9.74 2.89 14.83
C LEU A 238 -8.78 2.97 16.02
N VAL A 239 -9.30 2.81 17.21
CA VAL A 239 -8.49 2.61 18.42
C VAL A 239 -8.04 1.15 18.48
N THR A 240 -6.74 0.93 18.70
CA THR A 240 -6.13 -0.40 18.84
C THR A 240 -5.46 -0.53 20.21
N HIS A 241 -5.01 -1.72 20.55
CA HIS A 241 -4.20 -1.97 21.77
C HIS A 241 -2.88 -1.21 21.78
N TRP A 242 -2.40 -0.75 20.62
CA TRP A 242 -1.14 -0.02 20.48
C TRP A 242 -1.33 1.50 20.42
N GLY A 243 -2.52 1.98 20.04
CA GLY A 243 -2.81 3.39 19.82
C GLY A 243 -3.86 3.58 18.71
N LEU A 244 -3.56 4.39 17.71
CA LEU A 244 -4.51 4.77 16.66
C LEU A 244 -4.14 4.18 15.30
N SER A 245 -5.14 3.65 14.61
CA SER A 245 -5.08 3.10 13.26
C SER A 245 -6.33 3.51 12.45
N GLY A 246 -6.63 2.79 11.40
CA GLY A 246 -7.75 3.07 10.49
C GLY A 246 -7.33 3.92 9.29
N PRO A 247 -8.20 4.04 8.27
CA PRO A 247 -7.87 4.69 7.00
C PRO A 247 -7.29 6.09 7.12
N ALA A 248 -7.81 6.93 8.02
CA ALA A 248 -7.28 8.29 8.25
C ALA A 248 -5.84 8.26 8.77
N VAL A 249 -5.53 7.38 9.73
CA VAL A 249 -4.21 7.25 10.32
C VAL A 249 -3.22 6.62 9.34
N LEU A 250 -3.62 5.58 8.63
CA LEU A 250 -2.78 4.92 7.62
C LEU A 250 -2.44 5.88 6.47
N ARG A 251 -3.41 6.67 6.01
CA ARG A 251 -3.16 7.71 5.01
C ARG A 251 -2.20 8.78 5.53
N LEU A 252 -2.40 9.26 6.76
CA LEU A 252 -1.50 10.22 7.41
C LEU A 252 -0.08 9.67 7.47
N SER A 253 0.08 8.41 7.89
CA SER A 253 1.39 7.76 8.00
C SER A 253 2.07 7.54 6.63
N ALA A 254 1.28 7.33 5.57
CA ALA A 254 1.81 7.25 4.22
C ALA A 254 2.38 8.59 3.75
N PHE A 255 1.61 9.67 3.85
CA PHE A 255 2.09 11.00 3.46
C PHE A 255 3.25 11.48 4.34
N GLY A 256 3.20 11.23 5.64
CA GLY A 256 4.20 11.63 6.62
C GLY A 256 5.35 10.63 6.83
N ALA A 257 5.50 9.58 6.02
CA ALA A 257 6.43 8.49 6.29
C ALA A 257 7.88 8.95 6.55
N ARG A 258 8.38 9.89 5.76
CA ARG A 258 9.74 10.44 5.90
C ARG A 258 9.85 11.41 7.07
N ASP A 259 8.85 12.27 7.27
CA ASP A 259 8.82 13.21 8.40
C ASP A 259 8.80 12.45 9.72
N PHE A 260 7.95 11.42 9.83
CA PHE A 260 7.83 10.61 11.04
C PHE A 260 9.09 9.78 11.31
N HIS A 261 9.78 9.32 10.26
CA HIS A 261 11.10 8.71 10.41
C HIS A 261 12.11 9.72 10.94
N GLY A 262 12.14 10.95 10.38
CA GLY A 262 12.98 12.05 10.85
C GLY A 262 12.73 12.45 12.30
N PHE A 263 11.47 12.38 12.76
CA PHE A 263 11.09 12.61 14.16
C PHE A 263 11.42 11.42 15.09
N GLY A 264 12.00 10.35 14.57
CA GLY A 264 12.21 9.11 15.34
C GLY A 264 10.91 8.50 15.86
N TYR A 265 9.79 8.73 15.13
CA TYR A 265 8.44 8.32 15.50
C TYR A 265 7.99 8.84 16.86
N ARG A 266 8.41 10.07 17.22
CA ARG A 266 8.03 10.77 18.45
C ARG A 266 7.51 12.17 18.10
N PHE A 267 6.20 12.35 18.16
CA PHE A 267 5.53 13.59 17.77
C PHE A 267 4.11 13.64 18.33
N PRO A 268 3.56 14.84 18.57
CA PRO A 268 2.16 14.99 18.93
C PRO A 268 1.25 14.80 17.73
N VAL A 269 0.05 14.25 17.96
CA VAL A 269 -1.03 14.19 17.00
C VAL A 269 -2.31 14.73 17.65
N LEU A 270 -3.08 15.50 16.92
CA LEU A 270 -4.40 15.97 17.33
C LEU A 270 -5.48 15.23 16.56
N VAL A 271 -6.49 14.77 17.27
CA VAL A 271 -7.66 14.12 16.69
C VAL A 271 -8.89 14.99 16.93
N ASN A 272 -9.51 15.44 15.85
CA ASN A 272 -10.85 16.00 15.88
C ASN A 272 -11.85 14.88 15.62
N TRP A 273 -12.64 14.54 16.63
CA TRP A 273 -13.62 13.44 16.58
C TRP A 273 -14.92 13.84 15.88
N CYS A 274 -15.12 15.14 15.61
CA CYS A 274 -16.30 15.67 14.93
C CYS A 274 -15.89 16.75 13.90
N PRO A 275 -15.19 16.36 12.80
CA PRO A 275 -14.58 17.32 11.89
C PRO A 275 -15.57 18.09 11.01
N SER A 276 -16.86 17.76 11.07
CA SER A 276 -17.93 18.46 10.36
C SER A 276 -18.39 19.72 11.09
N LEU A 277 -18.04 19.88 12.36
CA LEU A 277 -18.36 21.03 13.19
C LEU A 277 -17.09 21.75 13.65
N ASP A 278 -17.12 23.06 13.67
CA ASP A 278 -16.07 23.84 14.31
C ASP A 278 -16.21 23.86 15.85
N ALA A 279 -15.21 24.39 16.54
CA ALA A 279 -15.22 24.42 18.01
C ALA A 279 -16.38 25.26 18.60
N GLY A 280 -16.80 26.32 17.91
CA GLY A 280 -17.93 27.13 18.30
C GLY A 280 -19.25 26.36 18.22
N GLN A 281 -19.46 25.66 17.12
CA GLN A 281 -20.63 24.80 16.89
C GLN A 281 -20.69 23.65 17.89
N VAL A 282 -19.56 22.96 18.12
CA VAL A 282 -19.48 21.89 19.15
C VAL A 282 -19.82 22.45 20.53
N ARG A 283 -19.26 23.62 20.88
CA ARG A 283 -19.55 24.27 22.16
C ARG A 283 -21.03 24.62 22.29
N SER A 284 -21.65 25.20 21.24
CA SER A 284 -23.07 25.56 21.24
C SER A 284 -23.94 24.33 21.46
N GLU A 285 -23.73 23.26 20.71
CA GLU A 285 -24.51 22.01 20.84
C GLU A 285 -24.35 21.36 22.22
N LEU A 286 -23.15 21.41 22.81
CA LEU A 286 -22.96 20.94 24.19
C LEU A 286 -23.64 21.84 25.22
N ALA A 287 -23.71 23.17 24.98
CA ALA A 287 -24.42 24.11 25.85
C ALA A 287 -25.95 23.91 25.79
N ASP A 288 -26.50 23.69 24.59
CA ASP A 288 -27.91 23.42 24.41
C ASP A 288 -28.38 22.16 25.15
N ARG A 289 -27.52 21.13 25.22
CA ARG A 289 -27.80 19.92 26.02
C ARG A 289 -27.95 20.19 27.51
N ARG A 290 -27.35 21.25 28.05
CA ARG A 290 -27.57 21.66 29.46
C ARG A 290 -29.02 22.05 29.71
N VAL A 291 -29.71 22.56 28.69
CA VAL A 291 -31.11 22.96 28.77
C VAL A 291 -32.01 21.76 28.45
N ASP A 292 -31.79 21.10 27.35
CA ASP A 292 -32.69 20.05 26.82
C ASP A 292 -32.65 18.74 27.60
N THR A 293 -31.46 18.35 28.10
CA THR A 293 -31.25 17.07 28.78
C THR A 293 -30.63 17.21 30.17
N GLY A 294 -30.85 18.36 30.82
CA GLY A 294 -30.20 18.77 32.06
C GLY A 294 -30.24 17.79 33.22
N MET A 295 -31.28 16.94 33.30
CA MET A 295 -31.43 15.91 34.33
C MET A 295 -30.59 14.63 34.09
N SER A 296 -30.15 14.36 32.87
CA SER A 296 -29.31 13.20 32.54
C SER A 296 -27.84 13.49 32.86
N THR A 297 -27.06 12.43 33.10
CA THR A 297 -25.62 12.55 33.30
C THR A 297 -24.88 12.75 31.95
N VAL A 298 -23.77 13.48 31.98
CA VAL A 298 -22.94 13.68 30.78
C VAL A 298 -22.40 12.36 30.23
N HIS A 299 -22.09 11.39 31.11
CA HIS A 299 -21.59 10.05 30.73
C HIS A 299 -22.68 9.11 30.22
N GLY A 300 -23.98 9.40 30.47
CA GLY A 300 -25.06 8.47 30.20
C GLY A 300 -25.39 8.33 28.72
N ARG A 301 -25.18 9.39 27.94
CA ARG A 301 -25.47 9.39 26.49
C ARG A 301 -24.43 10.19 25.73
N SER A 302 -23.90 9.59 24.69
CA SER A 302 -22.92 10.25 23.81
C SER A 302 -23.54 11.42 23.02
N ALA A 303 -22.68 12.35 22.63
CA ALA A 303 -22.99 13.42 21.69
C ALA A 303 -22.37 13.11 20.32
N PHE A 304 -22.80 13.82 19.27
CA PHE A 304 -22.22 13.80 17.92
C PHE A 304 -22.15 12.41 17.28
N GLY A 305 -22.94 11.44 17.71
CA GLY A 305 -22.89 10.07 17.21
C GLY A 305 -21.63 9.29 17.61
N LEU A 306 -20.81 9.82 18.54
CA LEU A 306 -19.61 9.14 18.98
C LEU A 306 -19.94 7.84 19.75
N PRO A 307 -19.12 6.79 19.64
CA PRO A 307 -19.27 5.59 20.46
C PRO A 307 -19.26 5.94 21.97
N LEU A 308 -20.18 5.37 22.73
CA LEU A 308 -20.36 5.71 24.16
C LEU A 308 -19.07 5.55 24.97
N ARG A 309 -18.30 4.49 24.72
CA ARG A 309 -17.02 4.28 25.41
C ARG A 309 -16.00 5.41 25.16
N LEU A 310 -15.93 5.90 23.93
CA LEU A 310 -15.08 7.04 23.58
C LEU A 310 -15.60 8.30 24.23
N TRP A 311 -16.89 8.56 24.15
CA TRP A 311 -17.50 9.72 24.78
C TRP A 311 -17.22 9.80 26.29
N GLN A 312 -17.39 8.70 27.01
CA GLN A 312 -17.07 8.60 28.43
C GLN A 312 -15.61 8.91 28.72
N HIS A 313 -14.71 8.38 27.89
CA HIS A 313 -13.28 8.68 28.00
C HIS A 313 -12.98 10.18 27.79
N LEU A 314 -13.61 10.83 26.81
CA LEU A 314 -13.45 12.27 26.58
C LEU A 314 -13.98 13.08 27.77
N ALA A 315 -15.09 12.68 28.36
CA ALA A 315 -15.66 13.32 29.55
C ALA A 315 -14.75 13.13 30.78
N ASP A 316 -14.23 11.92 31.00
CA ASP A 316 -13.25 11.65 32.08
C ASP A 316 -11.99 12.52 31.90
N LYS A 317 -11.45 12.63 30.69
CA LYS A 317 -10.28 13.46 30.36
C LYS A 317 -10.58 14.97 30.51
N ALA A 318 -11.82 15.40 30.31
CA ALA A 318 -12.27 16.76 30.55
C ALA A 318 -12.50 17.06 32.07
N GLY A 319 -12.26 16.09 32.94
CA GLY A 319 -12.44 16.22 34.40
C GLY A 319 -13.89 16.18 34.85
N ILE A 320 -14.80 15.62 34.03
CA ILE A 320 -16.22 15.54 34.33
C ILE A 320 -16.48 14.26 35.12
N GLY A 321 -17.02 14.39 36.35
CA GLY A 321 -17.38 13.24 37.18
C GLY A 321 -18.55 12.44 36.57
N ARG A 322 -18.58 11.12 36.84
CA ARG A 322 -19.58 10.21 36.25
C ARG A 322 -21.04 10.55 36.58
N GLU A 323 -21.26 11.12 37.79
CA GLU A 323 -22.58 11.55 38.24
C GLU A 323 -22.93 12.99 37.86
N THR A 324 -22.03 13.69 37.17
CA THR A 324 -22.27 15.08 36.74
C THR A 324 -23.42 15.14 35.73
N ARG A 325 -24.48 15.84 36.11
CA ARG A 325 -25.62 16.12 35.21
C ARG A 325 -25.28 17.25 34.25
N TRP A 326 -25.90 17.29 33.10
CA TRP A 326 -25.71 18.36 32.11
C TRP A 326 -26.00 19.72 32.73
N SER A 327 -27.09 19.88 33.51
CA SER A 327 -27.44 21.15 34.18
C SER A 327 -26.38 21.61 35.19
N GLY A 328 -25.60 20.73 35.77
CA GLY A 328 -24.52 21.02 36.72
C GLY A 328 -23.14 21.23 36.07
N MET A 329 -23.03 21.11 34.75
CA MET A 329 -21.74 21.27 34.06
C MET A 329 -21.34 22.74 33.97
N GLY A 330 -20.24 23.12 34.61
CA GLY A 330 -19.70 24.48 34.59
C GLY A 330 -19.01 24.82 33.26
N GLU A 331 -18.75 26.12 33.05
CA GLU A 331 -18.13 26.62 31.81
C GLU A 331 -16.72 26.07 31.55
N ALA A 332 -15.92 25.85 32.59
CA ALA A 332 -14.60 25.25 32.46
C ALA A 332 -14.66 23.79 31.93
N ALA A 333 -15.60 22.99 32.46
CA ALA A 333 -15.83 21.63 32.00
C ALA A 333 -16.39 21.59 30.56
N LEU A 334 -17.29 22.50 30.22
CA LEU A 334 -17.81 22.67 28.86
C LEU A 334 -16.69 22.97 27.86
N SER A 335 -15.81 23.91 28.21
CA SER A 335 -14.66 24.29 27.37
C SER A 335 -13.67 23.15 27.23
N ALA A 336 -13.37 22.44 28.32
CA ALA A 336 -12.48 21.27 28.31
C ALA A 336 -13.04 20.14 27.42
N LEU A 337 -14.34 19.83 27.55
CA LEU A 337 -14.98 18.80 26.74
C LEU A 337 -15.01 19.19 25.25
N THR A 338 -15.29 20.46 24.94
CA THR A 338 -15.19 21.00 23.58
C THR A 338 -13.78 20.77 23.00
N GLY A 339 -12.74 21.06 23.78
CA GLY A 339 -11.36 20.84 23.38
C GLY A 339 -11.04 19.35 23.15
N MET A 340 -11.59 18.43 23.98
CA MET A 340 -11.43 16.99 23.78
C MET A 340 -12.13 16.49 22.50
N VAL A 341 -13.27 17.05 22.14
CA VAL A 341 -13.98 16.67 20.90
C VAL A 341 -13.26 17.17 19.66
N ASN A 342 -12.79 18.42 19.63
CA ASN A 342 -12.23 19.06 18.45
C ASN A 342 -10.70 18.92 18.30
N GLY A 343 -9.98 18.55 19.35
CA GLY A 343 -8.52 18.57 19.32
C GLY A 343 -7.87 17.72 20.40
N HIS A 344 -8.34 16.46 20.56
CA HIS A 344 -7.76 15.53 21.51
C HIS A 344 -6.30 15.24 21.15
N ARG A 345 -5.40 15.65 22.04
CA ARG A 345 -3.96 15.51 21.87
C ARG A 345 -3.46 14.17 22.35
N PHE A 346 -2.67 13.51 21.52
CA PHE A 346 -1.96 12.29 21.84
C PHE A 346 -0.46 12.45 21.57
N GLU A 347 0.36 11.75 22.35
CA GLU A 347 1.81 11.70 22.17
C GLU A 347 2.18 10.37 21.53
N VAL A 348 2.53 10.42 20.25
CA VAL A 348 3.02 9.24 19.52
C VAL A 348 4.43 8.91 19.98
N ARG A 349 4.67 7.64 20.32
CA ARG A 349 5.96 7.10 20.74
C ARG A 349 6.23 5.76 20.08
N GLY A 350 6.37 5.78 18.74
CA GLY A 350 6.62 4.59 17.96
C GLY A 350 5.52 4.28 16.95
N LYS A 351 5.72 3.19 16.26
CA LYS A 351 4.81 2.68 15.23
C LYS A 351 4.72 1.16 15.28
N THR A 352 3.59 0.62 14.84
CA THR A 352 3.43 -0.80 14.58
C THR A 352 3.19 -1.03 13.10
N THR A 353 4.02 -1.90 12.50
CA THR A 353 3.83 -2.40 11.14
C THR A 353 3.54 -3.89 11.24
N PHE A 354 2.49 -4.35 10.60
CA PHE A 354 2.24 -5.77 10.45
C PHE A 354 3.15 -6.28 9.32
N LYS A 355 3.95 -7.33 9.58
CA LYS A 355 4.98 -7.82 8.65
C LYS A 355 4.41 -8.14 7.25
N GLU A 356 3.16 -8.56 7.19
CA GLU A 356 2.50 -9.03 5.98
C GLU A 356 1.86 -7.90 5.16
N GLU A 357 1.54 -6.77 5.81
CA GLU A 357 0.95 -5.58 5.17
C GLU A 357 1.95 -4.43 5.03
N PHE A 358 3.23 -4.68 5.29
CA PHE A 358 4.28 -3.67 5.26
C PHE A 358 4.45 -3.08 3.85
N VAL A 359 4.39 -1.75 3.76
CA VAL A 359 4.71 -0.97 2.56
C VAL A 359 5.93 -0.12 2.83
N THR A 360 6.84 -0.07 1.86
CA THR A 360 8.08 0.69 1.90
C THR A 360 7.93 1.99 1.11
N ALA A 361 8.25 3.10 1.74
CA ALA A 361 8.51 4.37 1.07
C ALA A 361 10.02 4.45 0.80
N GLY A 362 10.43 4.58 -0.45
CA GLY A 362 11.82 4.48 -0.89
C GLY A 362 12.04 3.31 -1.84
N GLY A 363 13.24 3.16 -2.34
CA GLY A 363 13.60 2.19 -3.36
C GLY A 363 14.36 2.82 -4.51
N ILE A 364 14.34 2.21 -5.67
CA ILE A 364 15.04 2.72 -6.85
C ILE A 364 14.36 4.01 -7.35
N PRO A 365 15.13 5.10 -7.56
CA PRO A 365 14.58 6.38 -7.99
C PRO A 365 13.82 6.30 -9.32
N THR A 366 12.62 6.88 -9.37
CA THR A 366 11.75 6.81 -10.55
C THR A 366 12.30 7.56 -11.78
N ASN A 367 13.19 8.52 -11.61
CA ASN A 367 13.87 9.21 -12.71
C ASN A 367 14.86 8.32 -13.49
N GLU A 368 15.27 7.19 -12.91
CA GLU A 368 16.15 6.20 -13.55
C GLU A 368 15.37 5.14 -14.35
N ILE A 369 14.04 5.23 -14.39
CA ILE A 369 13.15 4.26 -15.01
C ILE A 369 12.25 4.97 -16.03
N ASP A 370 12.01 4.35 -17.16
CA ASP A 370 11.05 4.85 -18.13
C ASP A 370 9.63 4.46 -17.73
N PRO A 371 8.71 5.42 -17.47
CA PRO A 371 7.35 5.12 -17.00
C PRO A 371 6.47 4.43 -18.06
N SER A 372 6.84 4.45 -19.33
CA SER A 372 6.06 3.82 -20.41
C SER A 372 6.42 2.36 -20.63
N THR A 373 7.64 1.97 -20.25
CA THR A 373 8.22 0.65 -20.53
C THR A 373 8.71 -0.08 -19.27
N MET A 374 8.84 0.62 -18.16
CA MET A 374 9.48 0.14 -16.92
C MET A 374 10.95 -0.27 -17.10
N GLN A 375 11.54 0.04 -18.25
CA GLN A 375 12.97 -0.23 -18.48
C GLN A 375 13.86 0.74 -17.73
N SER A 376 14.93 0.22 -17.17
CA SER A 376 16.03 1.04 -16.62
C SER A 376 16.63 1.95 -17.71
N ARG A 377 16.84 3.23 -17.37
CA ARG A 377 17.57 4.19 -18.21
C ARG A 377 19.09 4.01 -18.12
N ILE A 378 19.55 3.24 -17.11
CA ILE A 378 20.97 3.01 -16.82
C ILE A 378 21.43 1.70 -17.45
N VAL A 379 20.60 0.66 -17.36
CA VAL A 379 20.94 -0.69 -17.80
C VAL A 379 19.94 -1.17 -18.85
N PRO A 380 20.29 -1.24 -20.13
CA PRO A 380 19.41 -1.76 -21.17
C PRO A 380 18.95 -3.19 -20.89
N ARG A 381 17.70 -3.51 -21.21
CA ARG A 381 17.05 -4.83 -21.01
C ARG A 381 16.84 -5.20 -19.53
N LEU A 382 17.10 -4.30 -18.59
CA LEU A 382 16.72 -4.41 -17.20
C LEU A 382 15.41 -3.65 -16.98
N TYR A 383 14.46 -4.27 -16.27
CA TYR A 383 13.16 -3.69 -15.96
C TYR A 383 12.92 -3.72 -14.46
N LEU A 384 12.15 -2.78 -13.96
CA LEU A 384 11.75 -2.70 -12.56
C LEU A 384 10.23 -2.61 -12.47
N ALA A 385 9.61 -3.41 -11.59
CA ALA A 385 8.15 -3.42 -11.44
C ALA A 385 7.73 -3.49 -9.96
N GLY A 386 6.68 -2.77 -9.60
CA GLY A 386 6.12 -2.75 -8.25
C GLY A 386 6.95 -1.98 -7.24
N GLU A 387 6.84 -2.36 -6.00
CA GLU A 387 7.31 -1.65 -4.81
C GLU A 387 8.84 -1.57 -4.66
N VAL A 388 9.63 -2.18 -5.54
CA VAL A 388 11.09 -2.03 -5.58
C VAL A 388 11.52 -0.61 -5.98
N MET A 389 10.64 0.13 -6.65
CA MET A 389 10.80 1.53 -7.04
C MET A 389 10.34 2.46 -5.90
N ASP A 390 10.85 3.70 -5.86
CA ASP A 390 10.36 4.75 -4.93
C ASP A 390 8.94 5.21 -5.33
N VAL A 391 8.00 4.28 -5.22
CA VAL A 391 6.57 4.46 -5.49
C VAL A 391 5.78 3.74 -4.41
N ASP A 392 4.97 4.47 -3.66
CA ASP A 392 4.00 3.88 -2.75
C ASP A 392 2.71 4.70 -2.72
N GLY A 393 1.59 3.99 -2.69
CA GLY A 393 0.24 4.52 -2.58
C GLY A 393 -0.30 4.42 -1.16
N ILE A 394 -1.39 5.13 -0.91
CA ILE A 394 -2.18 4.95 0.32
C ILE A 394 -2.85 3.57 0.34
N THR A 395 -3.53 3.23 1.46
CA THR A 395 -4.38 2.03 1.52
C THR A 395 -5.59 2.16 0.60
N GLY A 396 -6.06 1.06 0.02
CA GLY A 396 -7.26 1.04 -0.82
C GLY A 396 -7.07 0.52 -2.25
N GLY A 397 -6.12 -0.38 -2.52
CA GLY A 397 -5.89 -0.99 -3.83
C GLY A 397 -4.81 -0.31 -4.67
N TYR A 398 -4.35 0.87 -4.27
CA TYR A 398 -3.37 1.67 -5.04
C TYR A 398 -2.04 0.96 -5.26
N ASN A 399 -1.46 0.34 -4.25
CA ASN A 399 -0.19 -0.37 -4.40
C ASN A 399 -0.30 -1.58 -5.33
N PHE A 400 -1.45 -2.26 -5.34
CA PHE A 400 -1.70 -3.33 -6.30
C PHE A 400 -1.90 -2.79 -7.71
N GLN A 401 -2.64 -1.67 -7.88
CA GLN A 401 -2.76 -1.06 -9.20
C GLN A 401 -1.38 -0.71 -9.79
N HIS A 402 -0.48 -0.12 -8.99
CA HIS A 402 0.89 0.12 -9.43
C HIS A 402 1.62 -1.18 -9.79
N ALA A 403 1.42 -2.25 -9.02
CA ALA A 403 2.03 -3.55 -9.31
C ALA A 403 1.54 -4.13 -10.65
N TRP A 404 0.23 -4.08 -10.91
CA TRP A 404 -0.36 -4.54 -12.17
C TRP A 404 0.12 -3.69 -13.35
N THR A 405 0.03 -2.37 -13.24
CA THR A 405 0.47 -1.43 -14.26
C THR A 405 1.93 -1.65 -14.63
N SER A 406 2.83 -1.62 -13.65
CA SER A 406 4.26 -1.74 -13.90
C SER A 406 4.65 -3.14 -14.41
N GLY A 407 4.01 -4.19 -13.89
CA GLY A 407 4.19 -5.56 -14.38
C GLY A 407 3.76 -5.71 -15.84
N PHE A 408 2.61 -5.15 -16.21
CA PHE A 408 2.11 -5.20 -17.58
C PHE A 408 2.99 -4.41 -18.57
N LEU A 409 3.37 -3.19 -18.21
CA LEU A 409 4.18 -2.33 -19.09
C LEU A 409 5.57 -2.93 -19.33
N ALA A 410 6.20 -3.50 -18.30
CA ALA A 410 7.44 -4.24 -18.43
C ALA A 410 7.26 -5.43 -19.40
N ALA A 411 6.25 -6.24 -19.17
CA ALA A 411 5.95 -7.41 -20.00
C ALA A 411 5.75 -7.03 -21.47
N ARG A 412 4.94 -6.01 -21.72
CA ARG A 412 4.64 -5.53 -23.09
C ARG A 412 5.89 -5.09 -23.83
N HIS A 413 6.74 -4.31 -23.18
CA HIS A 413 7.96 -3.82 -23.81
C HIS A 413 9.00 -4.95 -24.01
N ILE A 414 9.13 -5.87 -23.06
CA ILE A 414 9.97 -7.06 -23.20
C ILE A 414 9.52 -7.91 -24.38
N ALA A 415 8.21 -8.16 -24.51
CA ALA A 415 7.65 -8.95 -25.60
C ALA A 415 7.96 -8.36 -26.97
N VAL A 416 7.79 -7.04 -27.13
CA VAL A 416 8.16 -6.32 -28.37
C VAL A 416 9.66 -6.38 -28.63
N SER A 417 10.49 -6.26 -27.59
CA SER A 417 11.96 -6.29 -27.72
C SER A 417 12.50 -7.71 -28.01
N ALA A 418 11.71 -8.75 -27.76
CA ALA A 418 12.06 -10.14 -27.99
C ALA A 418 11.70 -10.65 -29.39
N GLY A 419 10.77 -9.99 -30.08
CA GLY A 419 10.41 -10.27 -31.48
C GLY A 419 11.42 -9.67 -32.41
#